data_1883e91840ed1ffd1eb00c82b5f8dec2
#
_entry.id   1883e91840ed1ffd1eb00c82b5f8dec2
#
_cell.length_a   1.000
_cell.length_b   1.000
_cell.length_c   1.000
_cell.angle_alpha   90.00
_cell.angle_beta   90.00
_cell.angle_gamma   90.00
#
_symmetry.space_group_name_H-M   'P 1'
#
loop_
_entity.id
_entity.type
_entity.pdbx_description
1 polymer ?
#
loop_
_entity_poly.entity_id
_entity_poly.type
_entity_poly.pdbx_seq_one_letter_code
_entity_poly.pdbx_strand_id
1 'polypeptide(L)'
;MRKTLLAASALALAVAAPFASAYQAGDIIVRAGAITVDPNESSSDINVGAATLAGEKANLDSDTQLGLNFAYMVTDKVGIELLAATPFKHNVGMKGATVNSLVPSGKLGTLKHLPPTLSAVYYPMDSNSAFQPYVGLGINYTWFFDDELSSDAEAAGFRGLDMKDSWGLAGQVGMDYMLTDNIMVNAQVRYIDIETTGTTYLGTSKVTVDVDVDPWVYMVGLGYKF
;
A
#
# COMPACT_ATOMS: atom_id res chain seq x y z
N MET A 1 -10.09 27.85 -19.40
CA MET A 1 -8.79 27.89 -20.05
C MET A 1 -7.57 28.09 -19.13
N ARG A 2 -7.65 27.78 -17.79
CA ARG A 2 -6.51 27.93 -16.83
C ARG A 2 -5.91 26.61 -16.33
N LYS A 3 -6.46 25.45 -16.72
CA LYS A 3 -6.00 24.13 -16.25
C LYS A 3 -4.96 23.45 -17.16
N THR A 4 -4.73 23.96 -18.36
CA THR A 4 -3.77 23.39 -19.33
C THR A 4 -2.36 23.98 -19.25
N LEU A 5 -2.15 25.05 -18.51
CA LEU A 5 -0.84 25.71 -18.37
C LEU A 5 0.06 25.09 -17.29
N LEU A 6 -0.51 24.37 -16.32
CA LEU A 6 0.27 23.73 -15.25
C LEU A 6 0.92 22.40 -15.68
N ALA A 7 0.35 21.71 -16.67
CA ALA A 7 0.93 20.47 -17.19
C ALA A 7 2.14 20.70 -18.12
N ALA A 8 2.20 21.86 -18.79
CA ALA A 8 3.29 22.19 -19.70
C ALA A 8 4.56 22.67 -18.97
N SER A 9 4.43 23.22 -17.75
CA SER A 9 5.56 23.71 -16.97
C SER A 9 6.33 22.59 -16.26
N ALA A 10 5.70 21.45 -15.97
CA ALA A 10 6.37 20.28 -15.37
C ALA A 10 7.28 19.55 -16.37
N LEU A 11 6.94 19.59 -17.66
CA LEU A 11 7.73 18.92 -18.70
C LEU A 11 8.98 19.72 -19.12
N ALA A 12 9.02 21.03 -18.88
CA ALA A 12 10.12 21.90 -19.28
C ALA A 12 11.30 21.90 -18.27
N LEU A 13 11.11 21.43 -17.05
CA LEU A 13 12.17 21.28 -16.05
C LEU A 13 13.08 20.07 -16.29
N ALA A 14 12.66 19.13 -17.14
CA ALA A 14 13.39 17.90 -17.44
C ALA A 14 14.62 18.09 -18.35
N VAL A 15 14.88 19.28 -18.90
CA VAL A 15 15.86 19.49 -19.99
C VAL A 15 17.15 20.17 -19.54
N ALA A 16 17.28 20.59 -18.27
CA ALA A 16 18.42 21.40 -17.82
C ALA A 16 19.21 20.80 -16.64
N ALA A 17 19.12 19.51 -16.37
CA ALA A 17 19.97 18.90 -15.36
C ALA A 17 21.36 18.62 -15.93
N PRO A 18 22.46 18.98 -15.25
CA PRO A 18 23.80 18.52 -15.59
C PRO A 18 23.84 16.98 -15.57
N PHE A 19 24.79 16.40 -16.30
CA PHE A 19 24.96 14.95 -16.43
C PHE A 19 25.14 14.27 -15.08
N ALA A 20 24.04 14.06 -14.33
CA ALA A 20 24.05 13.27 -13.11
C ALA A 20 24.11 11.79 -13.54
N SER A 21 25.13 11.07 -13.10
CA SER A 21 25.19 9.61 -13.30
C SER A 21 24.14 8.97 -12.41
N ALA A 22 23.16 8.27 -13.02
CA ALA A 22 22.12 7.61 -12.25
C ALA A 22 22.66 6.38 -11.53
N TYR A 23 22.50 5.19 -12.08
CA TYR A 23 22.79 3.96 -11.33
C TYR A 23 23.90 3.15 -11.95
N GLN A 24 24.69 2.48 -11.07
CA GLN A 24 25.70 1.50 -11.42
C GLN A 24 25.55 0.25 -10.54
N ALA A 25 26.07 -0.87 -11.01
CA ALA A 25 26.13 -2.09 -10.22
C ALA A 25 26.87 -1.84 -8.90
N GLY A 26 26.25 -2.24 -7.78
CA GLY A 26 26.79 -2.02 -6.45
C GLY A 26 26.22 -0.81 -5.71
N ASP A 27 25.52 0.10 -6.39
CA ASP A 27 24.88 1.25 -5.74
C ASP A 27 23.83 0.81 -4.74
N ILE A 28 23.77 1.50 -3.60
CA ILE A 28 22.71 1.39 -2.60
C ILE A 28 21.86 2.65 -2.68
N ILE A 29 20.57 2.47 -2.81
CA ILE A 29 19.61 3.57 -2.91
C ILE A 29 18.67 3.49 -1.72
N VAL A 30 18.50 4.60 -1.00
CA VAL A 30 17.54 4.72 0.08
C VAL A 30 16.58 5.84 -0.26
N ARG A 31 15.28 5.55 -0.21
CA ARG A 31 14.23 6.54 -0.45
C ARG A 31 13.34 6.63 0.78
N ALA A 32 12.92 7.84 1.13
CA ALA A 32 11.98 8.11 2.22
C ALA A 32 10.95 9.15 1.78
N GLY A 33 9.70 8.95 2.18
CA GLY A 33 8.64 9.87 1.79
C GLY A 33 7.27 9.51 2.35
N ALA A 34 6.27 10.26 1.91
CA ALA A 34 4.89 9.93 2.21
C ALA A 34 4.45 8.74 1.35
N ILE A 35 3.86 7.74 2.01
CA ILE A 35 3.29 6.55 1.36
C ILE A 35 1.84 6.41 1.78
N THR A 36 0.95 6.26 0.79
CA THR A 36 -0.49 6.07 0.99
C THR A 36 -0.88 4.69 0.50
N VAL A 37 -1.56 3.93 1.35
CA VAL A 37 -2.26 2.69 0.98
C VAL A 37 -3.72 3.05 0.78
N ASP A 38 -4.22 2.79 -0.42
CA ASP A 38 -5.60 3.05 -0.85
C ASP A 38 -6.25 1.72 -1.23
N PRO A 39 -7.04 1.10 -0.32
CA PRO A 39 -7.70 -0.17 -0.58
C PRO A 39 -8.67 -0.05 -1.77
N ASN A 40 -8.62 -1.04 -2.67
CA ASN A 40 -9.61 -1.24 -3.74
C ASN A 40 -10.44 -2.47 -3.38
N GLU A 41 -10.97 -2.45 -2.16
CA GLU A 41 -11.51 -3.61 -1.50
C GLU A 41 -12.75 -4.19 -2.17
N SER A 42 -12.82 -5.53 -2.20
CA SER A 42 -14.04 -6.30 -2.35
C SER A 42 -14.15 -7.32 -1.21
N SER A 43 -15.36 -7.72 -0.87
CA SER A 43 -15.55 -8.74 0.16
C SER A 43 -16.64 -9.74 -0.21
N SER A 44 -16.53 -10.95 0.35
CA SER A 44 -17.64 -11.91 0.38
C SER A 44 -18.81 -11.34 1.18
N ASP A 45 -19.94 -12.03 1.17
CA ASP A 45 -21.00 -11.80 2.12
C ASP A 45 -20.54 -12.23 3.54
N ILE A 46 -21.06 -11.57 4.57
CA ILE A 46 -20.71 -11.87 5.96
C ILE A 46 -21.39 -13.19 6.39
N ASN A 47 -20.61 -14.11 6.95
CA ASN A 47 -21.10 -15.37 7.48
C ASN A 47 -21.19 -15.30 9.01
N VAL A 48 -22.33 -15.73 9.58
CA VAL A 48 -22.57 -15.82 11.03
C VAL A 48 -22.90 -17.26 11.37
N GLY A 49 -21.94 -18.02 11.87
CA GLY A 49 -22.05 -19.47 12.04
C GLY A 49 -22.29 -20.16 10.69
N ALA A 50 -23.44 -20.81 10.53
CA ALA A 50 -23.86 -21.46 9.27
C ALA A 50 -24.73 -20.58 8.37
N ALA A 51 -25.07 -19.37 8.80
CA ALA A 51 -25.92 -18.44 8.04
C ALA A 51 -25.07 -17.40 7.30
N THR A 52 -25.43 -17.13 6.04
CA THR A 52 -24.84 -16.07 5.23
C THR A 52 -25.77 -14.87 5.21
N LEU A 53 -25.26 -13.71 5.55
CA LEU A 53 -25.97 -12.43 5.48
C LEU A 53 -25.74 -11.81 4.10
N ALA A 54 -26.61 -12.15 3.15
CA ALA A 54 -26.48 -11.71 1.76
C ALA A 54 -26.54 -10.20 1.62
N GLY A 55 -25.57 -9.62 0.91
CA GLY A 55 -25.45 -8.17 0.68
C GLY A 55 -24.80 -7.39 1.80
N GLU A 56 -24.41 -8.02 2.91
CA GLU A 56 -23.64 -7.41 3.99
C GLU A 56 -22.14 -7.52 3.66
N LYS A 57 -21.39 -6.42 3.71
CA LYS A 57 -20.01 -6.31 3.23
C LYS A 57 -19.08 -5.66 4.27
N ALA A 58 -17.79 -5.98 4.18
CA ALA A 58 -16.74 -5.25 4.89
C ALA A 58 -16.17 -4.12 4.01
N ASN A 59 -15.57 -3.13 4.64
CA ASN A 59 -14.81 -2.08 3.96
C ASN A 59 -13.66 -1.56 4.83
N LEU A 60 -12.66 -0.98 4.16
CA LEU A 60 -11.47 -0.36 4.77
C LEU A 60 -11.31 1.06 4.25
N ASP A 61 -10.72 1.95 5.04
CA ASP A 61 -10.33 3.29 4.62
C ASP A 61 -8.86 3.34 4.17
N SER A 62 -8.45 4.44 3.53
CA SER A 62 -7.05 4.69 3.19
C SER A 62 -6.27 5.25 4.37
N ASP A 63 -4.96 5.02 4.40
CA ASP A 63 -4.04 5.62 5.37
C ASP A 63 -2.73 6.04 4.72
N THR A 64 -2.10 7.09 5.30
CA THR A 64 -0.84 7.64 4.83
C THR A 64 0.19 7.63 5.95
N GLN A 65 1.36 7.06 5.67
CA GLN A 65 2.43 6.84 6.61
C GLN A 65 3.80 7.28 6.06
N LEU A 66 4.87 7.13 6.86
CA LEU A 66 6.24 7.26 6.40
C LEU A 66 6.66 5.97 5.68
N GLY A 67 6.96 6.09 4.38
CA GLY A 67 7.53 5.02 3.57
C GLY A 67 9.05 5.08 3.54
N LEU A 68 9.66 3.90 3.58
CA LEU A 68 11.09 3.67 3.41
C LEU A 68 11.30 2.63 2.31
N ASN A 69 12.19 2.92 1.38
CA ASN A 69 12.49 2.04 0.27
C ASN A 69 14.01 1.90 0.16
N PHE A 70 14.47 0.65 0.17
CA PHE A 70 15.88 0.30 0.07
C PHE A 70 16.09 -0.50 -1.21
N ALA A 71 16.98 -0.06 -2.09
CA ALA A 71 17.32 -0.80 -3.29
C ALA A 71 18.82 -1.01 -3.39
N TYR A 72 19.21 -2.18 -3.91
CA TYR A 72 20.58 -2.54 -4.26
C TYR A 72 20.64 -2.84 -5.75
N MET A 73 21.54 -2.17 -6.46
CA MET A 73 21.72 -2.36 -7.89
C MET A 73 22.62 -3.58 -8.16
N VAL A 74 22.02 -4.66 -8.66
CA VAL A 74 22.73 -5.89 -9.03
C VAL A 74 23.50 -5.68 -10.33
N THR A 75 22.94 -4.90 -11.23
CA THR A 75 23.57 -4.42 -12.48
C THR A 75 23.25 -2.95 -12.64
N ASP A 76 23.77 -2.30 -13.67
CA ASP A 76 23.45 -0.89 -13.97
C ASP A 76 21.95 -0.65 -14.27
N LYS A 77 21.19 -1.71 -14.56
CA LYS A 77 19.79 -1.62 -14.95
C LYS A 77 18.84 -2.49 -14.12
N VAL A 78 19.34 -3.35 -13.24
CA VAL A 78 18.52 -4.25 -12.43
C VAL A 78 18.87 -4.11 -10.97
N GLY A 79 17.86 -3.87 -10.14
CA GLY A 79 18.00 -3.80 -8.69
C GLY A 79 17.06 -4.75 -7.96
N ILE A 80 17.38 -5.00 -6.71
CA ILE A 80 16.48 -5.63 -5.73
C ILE A 80 16.05 -4.56 -4.76
N GLU A 81 14.76 -4.46 -4.52
CA GLU A 81 14.15 -3.39 -3.73
C GLU A 81 13.31 -3.97 -2.60
N LEU A 82 13.48 -3.42 -1.40
CA LEU A 82 12.65 -3.69 -0.23
C LEU A 82 11.86 -2.41 0.13
N LEU A 83 10.53 -2.49 0.04
CA LEU A 83 9.64 -1.48 0.59
C LEU A 83 9.28 -1.83 2.02
N ALA A 84 9.39 -0.86 2.90
CA ALA A 84 8.90 -0.87 4.27
C ALA A 84 8.19 0.44 4.59
N ALA A 85 7.39 0.48 5.65
CA ALA A 85 6.72 1.68 6.12
C ALA A 85 6.53 1.64 7.64
N THR A 86 6.17 2.76 8.23
CA THR A 86 5.56 2.74 9.56
C THR A 86 4.17 2.07 9.45
N PRO A 87 3.68 1.42 10.55
CA PRO A 87 2.42 0.69 10.49
C PRO A 87 1.25 1.53 9.99
N PHE A 88 0.54 1.03 8.99
CA PHE A 88 -0.72 1.62 8.54
C PHE A 88 -1.83 1.27 9.52
N LYS A 89 -2.76 2.20 9.74
CA LYS A 89 -3.93 2.02 10.58
C LYS A 89 -5.20 2.25 9.76
N HIS A 90 -6.04 1.23 9.70
CA HIS A 90 -7.31 1.31 8.98
C HIS A 90 -8.50 1.15 9.92
N ASN A 91 -9.59 1.85 9.61
CA ASN A 91 -10.88 1.55 10.19
C ASN A 91 -11.52 0.40 9.42
N VAL A 92 -11.93 -0.63 10.14
CA VAL A 92 -12.71 -1.73 9.62
C VAL A 92 -14.18 -1.36 9.75
N GLY A 93 -14.84 -1.23 8.63
CA GLY A 93 -16.27 -0.93 8.57
C GLY A 93 -17.09 -2.13 8.10
N MET A 94 -18.37 -2.04 8.35
CA MET A 94 -19.38 -2.97 7.84
C MET A 94 -20.48 -2.18 7.14
N LYS A 95 -20.96 -2.70 6.02
CA LYS A 95 -22.04 -2.11 5.23
C LYS A 95 -23.16 -3.12 5.05
N GLY A 96 -24.41 -2.67 5.26
CA GLY A 96 -25.60 -3.47 5.05
C GLY A 96 -26.68 -3.18 6.09
N ALA A 97 -27.90 -3.59 5.84
CA ALA A 97 -29.04 -3.22 6.67
C ALA A 97 -29.01 -3.89 8.06
N THR A 98 -28.61 -5.16 8.11
CA THR A 98 -28.57 -5.94 9.35
C THR A 98 -27.44 -5.45 10.25
N VAL A 99 -26.21 -5.34 9.71
CA VAL A 99 -25.06 -4.88 10.49
C VAL A 99 -25.23 -3.43 10.95
N ASN A 100 -25.80 -2.54 10.14
CA ASN A 100 -26.08 -1.16 10.52
C ASN A 100 -27.15 -1.05 11.62
N SER A 101 -28.05 -2.02 11.74
CA SER A 101 -29.01 -2.06 12.85
C SER A 101 -28.36 -2.47 14.18
N LEU A 102 -27.30 -3.26 14.13
CA LEU A 102 -26.52 -3.71 15.29
C LEU A 102 -25.44 -2.69 15.70
N VAL A 103 -24.74 -2.15 14.71
CA VAL A 103 -23.65 -1.16 14.87
C VAL A 103 -23.97 0.07 13.99
N PRO A 104 -24.77 1.03 14.49
CA PRO A 104 -25.25 2.17 13.69
C PRO A 104 -24.14 3.05 13.10
N SER A 105 -22.96 3.09 13.74
CA SER A 105 -21.79 3.78 13.22
C SER A 105 -21.19 3.10 11.98
N GLY A 106 -21.54 1.84 11.70
CA GLY A 106 -20.93 1.04 10.66
C GLY A 106 -19.45 0.66 10.91
N LYS A 107 -18.89 1.11 12.05
CA LYS A 107 -17.49 0.86 12.40
C LYS A 107 -17.38 -0.37 13.30
N LEU A 108 -16.80 -1.47 12.75
CA LEU A 108 -16.51 -2.66 13.53
C LEU A 108 -15.32 -2.45 14.46
N GLY A 109 -14.24 -1.85 13.94
CA GLY A 109 -13.03 -1.71 14.71
C GLY A 109 -11.92 -0.97 13.98
N THR A 110 -10.70 -1.18 14.43
CA THR A 110 -9.46 -0.72 13.80
C THR A 110 -8.45 -1.86 13.75
N LEU A 111 -7.56 -1.82 12.79
CA LEU A 111 -6.42 -2.72 12.70
C LEU A 111 -5.19 -1.95 12.28
N LYS A 112 -4.02 -2.55 12.52
CA LYS A 112 -2.76 -2.11 11.93
C LYS A 112 -2.20 -3.21 11.04
N HIS A 113 -1.46 -2.80 10.01
CA HIS A 113 -0.73 -3.74 9.18
C HIS A 113 0.60 -3.18 8.68
N LEU A 114 1.50 -4.10 8.33
CA LEU A 114 2.76 -3.84 7.66
C LEU A 114 2.85 -4.72 6.42
N PRO A 115 2.92 -4.14 5.21
CA PRO A 115 3.03 -4.87 3.95
C PRO A 115 4.45 -4.79 3.37
N PRO A 116 5.52 -5.32 4.02
CA PRO A 116 6.83 -5.36 3.39
C PRO A 116 6.75 -6.07 2.04
N THR A 117 7.41 -5.48 1.04
CA THR A 117 7.40 -5.99 -0.34
C THR A 117 8.83 -6.06 -0.86
N LEU A 118 9.23 -7.24 -1.31
CA LEU A 118 10.52 -7.47 -1.97
C LEU A 118 10.30 -7.57 -3.48
N SER A 119 10.99 -6.73 -4.26
CA SER A 119 10.79 -6.62 -5.70
C SER A 119 12.10 -6.68 -6.47
N ALA A 120 12.07 -7.25 -7.66
CA ALA A 120 13.07 -6.99 -8.70
C ALA A 120 12.60 -5.80 -9.51
N VAL A 121 13.48 -4.83 -9.74
CA VAL A 121 13.18 -3.59 -10.47
C VAL A 121 14.12 -3.45 -11.67
N TYR A 122 13.58 -2.95 -12.78
CA TYR A 122 14.31 -2.71 -14.02
C TYR A 122 14.22 -1.26 -14.44
N TYR A 123 15.38 -0.66 -14.70
CA TYR A 123 15.60 0.71 -15.16
C TYR A 123 15.99 0.68 -16.64
N PRO A 124 15.10 1.03 -17.58
CA PRO A 124 15.37 0.93 -19.01
C PRO A 124 16.33 2.00 -19.53
N MET A 125 16.45 3.14 -18.86
CA MET A 125 17.28 4.25 -19.31
C MET A 125 18.76 4.00 -19.06
N ASP A 126 19.60 4.75 -19.79
CA ASP A 126 21.03 4.70 -19.56
C ASP A 126 21.43 5.45 -18.28
N SER A 127 22.54 5.04 -17.65
CA SER A 127 23.05 5.64 -16.41
C SER A 127 23.40 7.13 -16.52
N ASN A 128 23.52 7.69 -17.73
CA ASN A 128 23.75 9.11 -17.97
C ASN A 128 22.47 9.95 -17.97
N SER A 129 21.29 9.34 -17.83
CA SER A 129 20.02 10.04 -17.79
C SER A 129 19.70 10.43 -16.37
N ALA A 130 19.40 11.71 -16.13
CA ALA A 130 18.87 12.14 -14.84
C ALA A 130 17.45 11.62 -14.57
N PHE A 131 16.70 11.26 -15.62
CA PHE A 131 15.36 10.67 -15.51
C PHE A 131 15.44 9.16 -15.63
N GLN A 132 15.05 8.45 -14.56
CA GLN A 132 15.12 7.01 -14.43
C GLN A 132 13.72 6.43 -14.13
N PRO A 133 12.91 6.20 -15.16
CA PRO A 133 11.69 5.43 -14.99
C PRO A 133 12.05 3.97 -14.70
N TYR A 134 11.20 3.27 -13.94
CA TYR A 134 11.40 1.85 -13.65
C TYR A 134 10.08 1.10 -13.55
N VAL A 135 10.18 -0.20 -13.73
CA VAL A 135 9.11 -1.16 -13.51
C VAL A 135 9.62 -2.25 -12.58
N GLY A 136 8.75 -2.85 -11.81
CA GLY A 136 9.14 -3.92 -10.90
C GLY A 136 8.03 -4.94 -10.66
N LEU A 137 8.46 -6.14 -10.32
CA LEU A 137 7.59 -7.22 -9.87
C LEU A 137 8.15 -7.77 -8.57
N GLY A 138 7.27 -8.13 -7.64
CA GLY A 138 7.68 -8.55 -6.32
C GLY A 138 6.70 -9.47 -5.64
N ILE A 139 7.10 -9.88 -4.45
CA ILE A 139 6.29 -10.62 -3.49
C ILE A 139 6.05 -9.75 -2.27
N ASN A 140 4.84 -9.79 -1.77
CA ASN A 140 4.40 -9.09 -0.57
C ASN A 140 4.07 -10.09 0.53
N TYR A 141 4.39 -9.73 1.77
CA TYR A 141 3.82 -10.35 2.96
C TYR A 141 3.16 -9.26 3.79
N THR A 142 1.87 -9.37 4.02
CA THR A 142 1.13 -8.43 4.88
C THR A 142 0.87 -9.06 6.22
N TRP A 143 1.43 -8.47 7.25
CA TRP A 143 1.21 -8.84 8.65
C TRP A 143 0.19 -7.89 9.26
N PHE A 144 -0.94 -8.45 9.77
CA PHE A 144 -1.98 -7.73 10.50
C PHE A 144 -1.78 -7.88 12.00
N PHE A 145 -2.03 -6.82 12.76
CA PHE A 145 -1.86 -6.79 14.20
C PHE A 145 -2.60 -5.61 14.83
N ASP A 146 -2.65 -5.56 16.18
CA ASP A 146 -3.36 -4.53 16.96
C ASP A 146 -4.82 -4.37 16.50
N ASP A 147 -5.51 -5.51 16.33
CA ASP A 147 -6.90 -5.57 15.91
C ASP A 147 -7.79 -5.27 17.13
N GLU A 148 -8.50 -4.14 17.09
CA GLU A 148 -9.33 -3.65 18.19
C GLU A 148 -10.78 -3.44 17.73
N LEU A 149 -11.75 -3.92 18.48
CA LEU A 149 -13.17 -3.60 18.26
C LEU A 149 -13.48 -2.16 18.67
N SER A 150 -14.47 -1.56 18.01
CA SER A 150 -15.03 -0.31 18.47
C SER A 150 -15.93 -0.52 19.69
N SER A 151 -16.07 0.52 20.53
CA SER A 151 -17.00 0.47 21.68
C SER A 151 -18.44 0.16 21.28
N ASP A 152 -18.88 0.63 20.09
CA ASP A 152 -20.22 0.37 19.56
C ASP A 152 -20.38 -1.12 19.20
N ALA A 153 -19.37 -1.71 18.59
CA ALA A 153 -19.36 -3.14 18.26
C ALA A 153 -19.34 -4.01 19.52
N GLU A 154 -18.54 -3.65 20.52
CA GLU A 154 -18.53 -4.34 21.82
C GLU A 154 -19.89 -4.26 22.52
N ALA A 155 -20.52 -3.07 22.51
CA ALA A 155 -21.86 -2.85 23.06
C ALA A 155 -22.94 -3.66 22.32
N ALA A 156 -22.77 -3.89 21.02
CA ALA A 156 -23.63 -4.74 20.19
C ALA A 156 -23.38 -6.25 20.45
N GLY A 157 -22.36 -6.60 21.25
CA GLY A 157 -22.05 -7.99 21.63
C GLY A 157 -20.99 -8.66 20.78
N PHE A 158 -20.28 -7.90 19.91
CA PHE A 158 -19.11 -8.39 19.20
C PHE A 158 -17.94 -8.60 20.15
N ARG A 159 -17.10 -9.62 19.87
CA ARG A 159 -15.92 -9.97 20.69
C ARG A 159 -14.80 -10.48 19.81
N GLY A 160 -13.59 -9.98 20.08
CA GLY A 160 -12.38 -10.33 19.35
C GLY A 160 -12.48 -9.94 17.87
N LEU A 161 -11.45 -9.32 17.37
CA LEU A 161 -11.26 -9.05 15.94
C LEU A 161 -9.90 -9.64 15.57
N ASP A 162 -9.83 -10.35 14.49
CA ASP A 162 -8.60 -10.99 13.99
C ASP A 162 -8.61 -10.98 12.47
N MET A 163 -7.48 -10.58 11.89
CA MET A 163 -7.26 -10.57 10.44
C MET A 163 -6.12 -11.51 10.12
N LYS A 164 -6.35 -12.40 9.18
CA LYS A 164 -5.35 -13.36 8.74
C LYS A 164 -4.28 -12.69 7.89
N ASP A 165 -3.00 -13.02 8.15
CA ASP A 165 -1.88 -12.57 7.32
C ASP A 165 -2.00 -13.04 5.87
N SER A 166 -1.42 -12.25 4.94
CA SER A 166 -1.52 -12.48 3.51
C SER A 166 -0.16 -12.55 2.83
N TRP A 167 -0.05 -13.42 1.84
CA TRP A 167 1.02 -13.42 0.85
C TRP A 167 0.44 -13.14 -0.52
N GLY A 168 1.07 -12.24 -1.28
CA GLY A 168 0.60 -11.91 -2.61
C GLY A 168 1.69 -11.41 -3.53
N LEU A 169 1.32 -11.13 -4.75
CA LEU A 169 2.20 -10.55 -5.76
C LEU A 169 2.08 -9.03 -5.73
N ALA A 170 3.13 -8.35 -6.17
CA ALA A 170 3.14 -6.91 -6.33
C ALA A 170 3.72 -6.51 -7.68
N GLY A 171 3.09 -5.54 -8.32
CA GLY A 171 3.58 -4.89 -9.52
C GLY A 171 3.77 -3.40 -9.28
N GLN A 172 4.83 -2.80 -9.82
CA GLN A 172 5.08 -1.37 -9.63
C GLN A 172 5.59 -0.69 -10.88
N VAL A 173 5.30 0.58 -10.96
CA VAL A 173 5.92 1.54 -11.87
C VAL A 173 6.34 2.76 -11.07
N GLY A 174 7.48 3.33 -11.41
CA GLY A 174 7.97 4.52 -10.73
C GLY A 174 8.98 5.27 -11.56
N MET A 175 9.45 6.37 -11.00
CA MET A 175 10.51 7.18 -11.58
C MET A 175 11.35 7.82 -10.50
N ASP A 176 12.64 7.91 -10.75
CA ASP A 176 13.57 8.76 -10.05
C ASP A 176 13.99 9.91 -10.95
N TYR A 177 14.12 11.08 -10.38
CA TYR A 177 14.73 12.22 -11.06
C TYR A 177 15.92 12.71 -10.24
N MET A 178 17.12 12.51 -10.79
CA MET A 178 18.37 12.90 -10.14
C MET A 178 18.49 14.43 -10.11
N LEU A 179 18.53 14.99 -8.92
CA LEU A 179 18.80 16.44 -8.69
C LEU A 179 20.30 16.71 -8.65
N THR A 180 21.07 15.74 -8.15
CA THR A 180 22.53 15.71 -8.12
C THR A 180 22.98 14.27 -8.38
N ASP A 181 24.28 13.99 -8.36
CA ASP A 181 24.81 12.63 -8.50
C ASP A 181 24.31 11.64 -7.43
N ASN A 182 23.85 12.15 -6.29
CA ASN A 182 23.44 11.34 -5.14
C ASN A 182 22.00 11.56 -4.70
N ILE A 183 21.40 12.74 -4.94
CA ILE A 183 20.07 13.10 -4.45
C ILE A 183 19.06 13.02 -5.57
N MET A 184 17.91 12.40 -5.30
CA MET A 184 16.81 12.26 -6.24
C MET A 184 15.46 12.55 -5.62
N VAL A 185 14.50 12.94 -6.47
CA VAL A 185 13.07 12.88 -6.19
C VAL A 185 12.53 11.57 -6.73
N ASN A 186 11.70 10.89 -5.95
CA ASN A 186 11.04 9.65 -6.34
C ASN A 186 9.53 9.82 -6.35
N ALA A 187 8.89 9.17 -7.32
CA ALA A 187 7.45 8.92 -7.33
C ALA A 187 7.19 7.51 -7.85
N GLN A 188 6.34 6.76 -7.15
CA GLN A 188 5.99 5.38 -7.53
C GLN A 188 4.54 5.06 -7.23
N VAL A 189 3.99 4.15 -8.02
CA VAL A 189 2.68 3.54 -7.84
C VAL A 189 2.88 2.03 -7.85
N ARG A 190 2.24 1.35 -6.91
CA ARG A 190 2.30 -0.11 -6.78
C ARG A 190 0.90 -0.65 -6.58
N TYR A 191 0.62 -1.78 -7.18
CA TYR A 191 -0.53 -2.62 -6.89
C TYR A 191 -0.03 -3.84 -6.14
N ILE A 192 -0.73 -4.22 -5.07
CA ILE A 192 -0.40 -5.38 -4.26
C ILE A 192 -1.65 -6.25 -4.17
N ASP A 193 -1.50 -7.53 -4.48
CA ASP A 193 -2.51 -8.55 -4.27
C ASP A 193 -2.50 -8.94 -2.79
N ILE A 194 -3.59 -8.62 -2.05
CA ILE A 194 -3.74 -8.90 -0.61
C ILE A 194 -5.12 -9.49 -0.35
N GLU A 195 -5.15 -10.79 -0.08
CA GLU A 195 -6.35 -11.51 0.34
C GLU A 195 -6.28 -11.85 1.83
N THR A 196 -7.33 -11.57 2.57
CA THR A 196 -7.40 -11.87 4.02
C THR A 196 -8.78 -12.36 4.44
N THR A 197 -8.85 -12.98 5.60
CA THR A 197 -10.13 -13.38 6.23
C THR A 197 -10.24 -12.68 7.58
N GLY A 198 -11.26 -11.82 7.70
CA GLY A 198 -11.65 -11.23 8.98
C GLY A 198 -12.49 -12.19 9.81
N THR A 199 -12.17 -12.29 11.09
CA THR A 199 -12.90 -13.11 12.05
C THR A 199 -13.26 -12.30 13.28
N THR A 200 -14.51 -12.41 13.74
CA THR A 200 -15.00 -11.90 15.03
C THR A 200 -16.06 -12.83 15.58
N TYR A 201 -16.61 -12.55 16.76
CA TYR A 201 -17.69 -13.34 17.34
C TYR A 201 -18.85 -12.42 17.73
N LEU A 202 -20.10 -12.82 17.42
CA LEU A 202 -21.32 -12.20 17.92
C LEU A 202 -21.98 -13.15 18.92
N GLY A 203 -21.84 -12.84 20.20
CA GLY A 203 -22.16 -13.78 21.27
C GLY A 203 -21.27 -15.03 21.20
N THR A 204 -21.86 -16.19 20.89
CA THR A 204 -21.15 -17.48 20.70
C THR A 204 -20.94 -17.84 19.22
N SER A 205 -21.54 -17.09 18.29
CA SER A 205 -21.47 -17.36 16.85
C SER A 205 -20.22 -16.75 16.25
N LYS A 206 -19.42 -17.56 15.55
CA LYS A 206 -18.29 -17.08 14.76
C LYS A 206 -18.79 -16.28 13.56
N VAL A 207 -18.25 -15.11 13.35
CA VAL A 207 -18.51 -14.24 12.20
C VAL A 207 -17.25 -14.19 11.34
N THR A 208 -17.38 -14.45 10.05
CA THR A 208 -16.26 -14.42 9.10
C THR A 208 -16.63 -13.70 7.82
N VAL A 209 -15.63 -13.07 7.22
CA VAL A 209 -15.73 -12.42 5.92
C VAL A 209 -14.39 -12.54 5.20
N ASP A 210 -14.39 -12.95 3.94
CA ASP A 210 -13.21 -12.92 3.10
C ASP A 210 -13.13 -11.55 2.41
N VAL A 211 -11.96 -10.94 2.41
CA VAL A 211 -11.72 -9.58 1.91
C VAL A 211 -10.52 -9.60 0.98
N ASP A 212 -10.74 -9.20 -0.26
CA ASP A 212 -9.69 -8.84 -1.19
C ASP A 212 -9.43 -7.34 -1.02
N VAL A 213 -8.29 -6.98 -0.47
CA VAL A 213 -7.93 -5.58 -0.15
C VAL A 213 -7.36 -4.88 -1.37
N ASP A 214 -6.51 -5.57 -2.11
CA ASP A 214 -5.97 -5.23 -3.43
C ASP A 214 -5.57 -3.74 -3.59
N PRO A 215 -4.78 -3.17 -2.67
CA PRO A 215 -4.58 -1.74 -2.60
C PRO A 215 -3.72 -1.21 -3.74
N TRP A 216 -4.02 0.02 -4.14
CA TRP A 216 -3.08 0.89 -4.79
C TRP A 216 -2.23 1.58 -3.73
N VAL A 217 -0.90 1.55 -3.92
CA VAL A 217 0.06 2.17 -3.01
C VAL A 217 0.81 3.25 -3.77
N TYR A 218 0.71 4.48 -3.28
CA TYR A 218 1.34 5.66 -3.87
C TYR A 218 2.45 6.15 -2.94
N MET A 219 3.64 6.39 -3.46
CA MET A 219 4.72 6.98 -2.66
C MET A 219 5.36 8.13 -3.42
N VAL A 220 5.61 9.23 -2.70
CA VAL A 220 6.40 10.36 -3.18
C VAL A 220 7.40 10.74 -2.11
N GLY A 221 8.67 10.92 -2.49
CA GLY A 221 9.72 11.20 -1.53
C GLY A 221 11.02 11.65 -2.13
N LEU A 222 12.02 11.71 -1.29
CA LEU A 222 13.40 11.96 -1.65
C LEU A 222 14.21 10.68 -1.51
N GLY A 223 15.24 10.53 -2.32
CA GLY A 223 16.17 9.43 -2.24
C GLY A 223 17.61 9.89 -2.23
N TYR A 224 18.46 9.02 -1.70
CA TYR A 224 19.90 9.18 -1.71
C TYR A 224 20.56 7.90 -2.23
N LYS A 225 21.50 8.07 -3.15
CA LYS A 225 22.36 7.03 -3.70
C LYS A 225 23.73 7.08 -3.04
N PHE A 226 24.16 5.97 -2.48
CA PHE A 226 25.47 5.78 -1.84
C PHE A 226 26.46 5.14 -2.79
#